data_5e3cee6ab52ac0d4b2c00dbcf1e1d755
#
_entry.id   5e3cee6ab52ac0d4b2c00dbcf1e1d755
#
_cell.length_a   1.000
_cell.length_b   1.000
_cell.length_c   1.000
_cell.angle_alpha   90.00
_cell.angle_beta   90.00
_cell.angle_gamma   90.00
#
_symmetry.space_group_name_H-M   'P 1'
#
loop_
_entity.id
_entity.type
_entity.pdbx_description
1 polymer ?
#
loop_
_entity_poly.entity_id
_entity_poly.type
_entity_poly.pdbx_seq_one_letter_code
_entity_poly.pdbx_strand_id
1 'polypeptide(L)'
;MDFAHIIPPKAPSAWLDMDALDHNITLVNQKTKAVQLRLATKSIRSIDVLHYIKDKSPNFIGLMSYAADESVYLLENGFDNILCAYPTLDAKSVAATFDFTKQGATMIWMIDRPEHVDVLNEVAKAHDVNIDICLDINMSMALPKLYFGTKRSALMSIKDVKKLLKHIKKYPNIKVSAAMGYEVQIAGLPEHLPGKTVLSPAIRLLKSRSQKQVSKRRRSIVAYLNKQSYTLKLVNGGGSGSMDFTSSQPEVSEITVGSAYYKPAYFDYMDSMHEFQPAAGFVLPVTRQPEKGVITCHGGGFIASGATGADKAPVIHYPKHLSLLNDEGFGEVQTPMAIGKTGNDDEMPRLNIGDMVWCRHAKAGELCEHFNELICYRQSGQPTVAANKVEKQQTMITYRGEGKCFH
;
A
#
# COMPACT_ATOMS: atom_id res chain seq x y z
N MET A 1 -11.94 -18.13 0.14
CA MET A 1 -13.23 -17.92 -0.59
C MET A 1 -13.41 -19.04 -1.60
N ASP A 2 -14.62 -19.66 -1.67
CA ASP A 2 -14.96 -20.62 -2.71
C ASP A 2 -15.57 -19.89 -3.91
N PHE A 3 -14.74 -19.56 -4.88
CA PHE A 3 -15.12 -18.78 -6.06
C PHE A 3 -16.05 -19.51 -7.03
N ALA A 4 -16.16 -20.85 -6.94
CA ALA A 4 -16.96 -21.65 -7.88
C ALA A 4 -18.46 -21.35 -7.81
N HIS A 5 -18.94 -20.94 -6.63
CA HIS A 5 -20.36 -20.74 -6.33
C HIS A 5 -20.76 -19.28 -6.17
N ILE A 6 -19.83 -18.34 -6.41
CA ILE A 6 -20.08 -16.91 -6.25
C ILE A 6 -20.46 -16.29 -7.58
N ILE A 7 -21.66 -15.70 -7.63
CA ILE A 7 -22.12 -14.89 -8.76
C ILE A 7 -22.06 -13.42 -8.31
N PRO A 8 -21.17 -12.60 -8.88
CA PRO A 8 -21.12 -11.17 -8.54
C PRO A 8 -22.39 -10.47 -9.09
N PRO A 9 -22.91 -9.44 -8.40
CA PRO A 9 -24.10 -8.71 -8.85
C PRO A 9 -23.87 -7.96 -10.15
N LYS A 10 -22.60 -7.66 -10.47
CA LYS A 10 -22.15 -7.08 -11.74
C LYS A 10 -20.72 -7.52 -12.04
N ALA A 11 -20.32 -7.48 -13.29
CA ALA A 11 -18.94 -7.69 -13.75
C ALA A 11 -18.68 -6.86 -15.03
N PRO A 12 -17.47 -6.29 -15.20
CA PRO A 12 -16.35 -6.32 -14.28
C PRO A 12 -16.62 -5.60 -12.97
N SER A 13 -16.09 -6.12 -11.86
CA SER A 13 -16.20 -5.50 -10.52
C SER A 13 -15.00 -5.87 -9.63
N ALA A 14 -14.74 -5.07 -8.61
CA ALA A 14 -13.74 -5.43 -7.61
C ALA A 14 -14.39 -6.22 -6.47
N TRP A 15 -13.64 -7.18 -5.92
CA TRP A 15 -14.05 -8.01 -4.79
C TRP A 15 -13.13 -7.82 -3.60
N LEU A 16 -13.70 -8.01 -2.40
CA LEU A 16 -13.01 -8.01 -1.11
C LEU A 16 -13.44 -9.24 -0.30
N ASP A 17 -12.51 -10.14 -0.06
CA ASP A 17 -12.66 -11.26 0.86
C ASP A 17 -12.44 -10.78 2.29
N MET A 18 -13.52 -10.65 3.04
CA MET A 18 -13.50 -10.12 4.40
C MET A 18 -12.84 -11.08 5.39
N ASP A 19 -12.88 -12.40 5.15
CA ASP A 19 -12.23 -13.39 6.02
C ASP A 19 -10.72 -13.37 5.81
N ALA A 20 -10.26 -13.26 4.56
CA ALA A 20 -8.86 -13.07 4.23
C ALA A 20 -8.33 -11.71 4.75
N LEU A 21 -9.14 -10.65 4.68
CA LEU A 21 -8.80 -9.34 5.26
C LEU A 21 -8.65 -9.44 6.78
N ASP A 22 -9.58 -10.10 7.48
CA ASP A 22 -9.52 -10.29 8.93
C ASP A 22 -8.29 -11.12 9.33
N HIS A 23 -7.96 -12.16 8.58
CA HIS A 23 -6.74 -12.94 8.77
C HIS A 23 -5.49 -12.04 8.62
N ASN A 24 -5.43 -11.23 7.58
CA ASN A 24 -4.30 -10.33 7.33
C ASN A 24 -4.18 -9.25 8.41
N ILE A 25 -5.30 -8.69 8.89
CA ILE A 25 -5.30 -7.75 10.02
C ILE A 25 -4.71 -8.41 11.27
N THR A 26 -5.12 -9.65 11.56
CA THR A 26 -4.61 -10.41 12.71
C THR A 26 -3.11 -10.62 12.62
N LEU A 27 -2.58 -11.00 11.46
CA LEU A 27 -1.14 -11.18 11.24
C LEU A 27 -0.37 -9.85 11.37
N VAL A 28 -0.88 -8.75 10.82
CA VAL A 28 -0.26 -7.43 10.97
C VAL A 28 -0.19 -7.06 12.45
N ASN A 29 -1.29 -7.20 13.19
CA ASN A 29 -1.34 -6.89 14.63
C ASN A 29 -0.31 -7.73 15.42
N GLN A 30 -0.17 -9.02 15.12
CA GLN A 30 0.82 -9.89 15.75
C GLN A 30 2.26 -9.45 15.46
N LYS A 31 2.57 -9.13 14.18
CA LYS A 31 3.92 -8.73 13.74
C LYS A 31 4.31 -7.32 14.22
N THR A 32 3.32 -6.48 14.51
CA THR A 32 3.55 -5.08 14.92
C THR A 32 3.24 -4.79 16.39
N LYS A 33 2.95 -5.80 17.20
CA LYS A 33 2.51 -5.66 18.60
C LYS A 33 3.44 -4.84 19.52
N ALA A 34 4.73 -4.75 19.17
CA ALA A 34 5.74 -4.04 19.96
C ALA A 34 5.84 -2.54 19.65
N VAL A 35 5.17 -2.07 18.61
CA VAL A 35 5.22 -0.68 18.12
C VAL A 35 3.82 -0.20 17.74
N GLN A 36 3.65 1.11 17.55
CA GLN A 36 2.40 1.66 17.03
C GLN A 36 2.26 1.36 15.54
N LEU A 37 1.02 1.23 15.08
CA LEU A 37 0.67 0.92 13.70
C LEU A 37 0.05 2.13 13.01
N ARG A 38 0.65 2.54 11.90
CA ARG A 38 0.14 3.56 10.99
C ARG A 38 -0.29 2.91 9.67
N LEU A 39 -1.50 3.21 9.18
CA LEU A 39 -1.98 2.64 7.92
C LEU A 39 -1.55 3.50 6.73
N ALA A 40 -1.01 2.88 5.69
CA ALA A 40 -0.70 3.55 4.43
C ALA A 40 -1.96 3.60 3.54
N THR A 41 -2.60 4.75 3.45
CA THR A 41 -3.85 4.96 2.70
C THR A 41 -3.72 4.66 1.21
N LYS A 42 -2.56 4.97 0.63
CA LYS A 42 -2.23 4.69 -0.77
C LYS A 42 -2.51 3.24 -1.20
N SER A 43 -2.43 2.29 -0.27
CA SER A 43 -2.65 0.88 -0.54
C SER A 43 -4.09 0.42 -0.33
N ILE A 44 -4.95 1.27 0.23
CA ILE A 44 -6.32 0.93 0.63
C ILE A 44 -7.35 1.70 -0.20
N ARG A 45 -7.28 3.04 -0.19
CA ARG A 45 -8.11 3.97 -0.97
C ARG A 45 -9.62 3.74 -0.83
N SER A 46 -10.06 3.50 0.40
CA SER A 46 -11.45 3.37 0.81
C SER A 46 -11.57 3.77 2.27
N ILE A 47 -12.40 4.76 2.57
CA ILE A 47 -12.65 5.22 3.94
C ILE A 47 -13.25 4.10 4.79
N ASP A 48 -14.21 3.36 4.24
CA ASP A 48 -14.84 2.23 4.93
C ASP A 48 -13.83 1.17 5.35
N VAL A 49 -12.91 0.79 4.45
CA VAL A 49 -11.87 -0.19 4.73
C VAL A 49 -10.85 0.35 5.74
N LEU A 50 -10.49 1.64 5.68
CA LEU A 50 -9.60 2.26 6.66
C LEU A 50 -10.19 2.23 8.07
N HIS A 51 -11.48 2.55 8.23
CA HIS A 51 -12.18 2.43 9.51
C HIS A 51 -12.26 0.97 9.96
N TYR A 52 -12.61 0.05 9.06
CA TYR A 52 -12.67 -1.37 9.38
C TYR A 52 -11.34 -1.93 9.92
N ILE A 53 -10.21 -1.56 9.31
CA ILE A 53 -8.88 -1.98 9.78
C ILE A 53 -8.55 -1.29 11.11
N LYS A 54 -8.82 0.02 11.23
CA LYS A 54 -8.60 0.81 12.46
C LYS A 54 -9.29 0.15 13.65
N ASP A 55 -10.57 -0.18 13.51
CA ASP A 55 -11.40 -0.73 14.61
C ASP A 55 -10.92 -2.11 15.09
N LYS A 56 -10.19 -2.85 14.24
CA LYS A 56 -9.62 -4.17 14.53
C LYS A 56 -8.13 -4.15 14.89
N SER A 57 -7.52 -2.97 14.96
CA SER A 57 -6.08 -2.81 15.20
C SER A 57 -5.82 -2.09 16.52
N PRO A 58 -5.55 -2.82 17.63
CA PRO A 58 -5.45 -2.23 18.97
C PRO A 58 -4.27 -1.27 19.14
N ASN A 59 -3.23 -1.38 18.32
CA ASN A 59 -2.07 -0.50 18.30
C ASN A 59 -2.11 0.56 17.18
N PHE A 60 -3.28 0.77 16.56
CA PHE A 60 -3.47 1.83 15.57
C PHE A 60 -3.21 3.22 16.17
N ILE A 61 -2.38 4.02 15.50
CA ILE A 61 -2.07 5.38 15.91
C ILE A 61 -2.51 6.45 14.92
N GLY A 62 -2.69 6.11 13.65
CA GLY A 62 -3.06 7.09 12.62
C GLY A 62 -2.84 6.61 11.19
N LEU A 63 -2.93 7.53 10.25
CA LEU A 63 -2.80 7.27 8.83
C LEU A 63 -1.53 7.88 8.24
N MET A 64 -1.01 7.24 7.18
CA MET A 64 0.01 7.81 6.31
C MET A 64 -0.64 8.12 4.97
N SER A 65 -0.90 9.40 4.71
CA SER A 65 -1.42 9.90 3.43
C SER A 65 -0.32 10.01 2.36
N TYR A 66 -0.69 10.06 1.10
CA TYR A 66 0.25 10.18 -0.01
C TYR A 66 0.14 11.51 -0.78
N ALA A 67 -0.87 12.34 -0.45
CA ALA A 67 -1.06 13.66 -1.03
C ALA A 67 -1.57 14.64 0.04
N ALA A 68 -1.36 15.94 -0.18
CA ALA A 68 -1.78 16.96 0.77
C ALA A 68 -3.30 17.10 0.83
N ASP A 69 -3.96 17.09 -0.32
CA ASP A 69 -5.40 17.14 -0.46
C ASP A 69 -6.08 15.85 0.06
N GLU A 70 -5.44 14.69 -0.09
CA GLU A 70 -5.90 13.47 0.60
C GLU A 70 -5.88 13.65 2.12
N SER A 71 -4.86 14.34 2.66
CA SER A 71 -4.80 14.57 4.12
C SER A 71 -6.00 15.38 4.62
N VAL A 72 -6.43 16.40 3.87
CA VAL A 72 -7.65 17.16 4.16
C VAL A 72 -8.88 16.24 4.16
N TYR A 73 -9.03 15.46 3.09
CA TYR A 73 -10.16 14.54 2.96
C TYR A 73 -10.20 13.50 4.09
N LEU A 74 -9.06 12.98 4.55
CA LEU A 74 -9.00 12.05 5.68
C LEU A 74 -9.44 12.73 6.99
N LEU A 75 -9.03 13.99 7.23
CA LEU A 75 -9.48 14.79 8.38
C LEU A 75 -11.00 15.02 8.33
N GLU A 76 -11.54 15.35 7.16
CA GLU A 76 -13.00 15.49 6.93
C GLU A 76 -13.77 14.20 7.23
N ASN A 77 -13.13 13.04 7.07
CA ASN A 77 -13.70 11.72 7.35
C ASN A 77 -13.38 11.17 8.76
N GLY A 78 -12.99 12.04 9.70
CA GLY A 78 -12.88 11.73 11.13
C GLY A 78 -11.58 11.01 11.53
N PHE A 79 -10.53 11.08 10.74
CA PHE A 79 -9.19 10.68 11.16
C PHE A 79 -8.44 11.91 11.71
N ASP A 80 -7.71 11.73 12.80
CA ASP A 80 -7.14 12.85 13.58
C ASP A 80 -5.60 12.85 13.71
N ASN A 81 -4.93 11.81 13.24
CA ASN A 81 -3.47 11.69 13.29
C ASN A 81 -2.91 11.25 11.93
N ILE A 82 -2.43 12.23 11.17
CA ILE A 82 -2.00 12.01 9.78
C ILE A 82 -0.54 12.43 9.60
N LEU A 83 0.25 11.54 8.99
CA LEU A 83 1.58 11.80 8.47
C LEU A 83 1.50 11.83 6.93
N CYS A 84 1.65 13.01 6.31
CA CYS A 84 1.77 13.10 4.86
C CYS A 84 3.14 12.59 4.44
N ALA A 85 3.17 11.46 3.71
CA ALA A 85 4.38 10.68 3.44
C ALA A 85 5.32 11.29 2.40
N TYR A 86 4.82 12.23 1.62
CA TYR A 86 5.57 12.87 0.56
C TYR A 86 5.62 14.38 0.76
N PRO A 87 6.76 15.03 0.47
CA PRO A 87 6.84 16.48 0.49
C PRO A 87 5.79 17.11 -0.44
N THR A 88 5.18 18.19 0.02
CA THR A 88 4.21 18.93 -0.77
C THR A 88 4.65 20.38 -0.99
N LEU A 89 4.25 20.96 -2.11
CA LEU A 89 4.32 22.38 -2.42
C LEU A 89 2.92 23.01 -2.50
N ASP A 90 1.89 22.24 -2.17
CA ASP A 90 0.48 22.70 -2.17
C ASP A 90 0.15 23.44 -0.87
N ALA A 91 0.44 24.74 -0.89
CA ALA A 91 0.16 25.63 0.23
C ALA A 91 -1.33 25.68 0.61
N LYS A 92 -2.24 25.54 -0.37
CA LYS A 92 -3.69 25.58 -0.14
C LYS A 92 -4.16 24.39 0.68
N SER A 93 -3.76 23.17 0.29
CA SER A 93 -4.13 21.97 1.04
C SER A 93 -3.47 21.92 2.41
N VAL A 94 -2.24 22.44 2.56
CA VAL A 94 -1.61 22.59 3.88
C VAL A 94 -2.46 23.50 4.78
N ALA A 95 -2.84 24.69 4.30
CA ALA A 95 -3.66 25.65 5.05
C ALA A 95 -5.04 25.07 5.44
N ALA A 96 -5.66 24.29 4.56
CA ALA A 96 -6.96 23.67 4.81
C ALA A 96 -6.95 22.67 6.00
N THR A 97 -5.77 22.19 6.43
CA THR A 97 -5.67 21.31 7.61
C THR A 97 -5.68 22.08 8.94
N PHE A 98 -5.52 23.40 8.95
CA PHE A 98 -5.30 24.15 10.19
C PHE A 98 -6.52 24.22 11.10
N ASP A 99 -7.71 24.26 10.55
CA ASP A 99 -8.93 24.26 11.39
C ASP A 99 -9.07 22.94 12.16
N PHE A 100 -8.69 21.81 11.54
CA PHE A 100 -8.63 20.51 12.21
C PHE A 100 -7.52 20.47 13.28
N THR A 101 -6.33 21.00 12.97
CA THR A 101 -5.23 21.02 13.96
C THR A 101 -5.50 21.95 15.13
N LYS A 102 -6.22 23.08 14.94
CA LYS A 102 -6.70 23.94 16.03
C LYS A 102 -7.72 23.23 16.92
N GLN A 103 -8.45 22.24 16.38
CA GLN A 103 -9.40 21.40 17.12
C GLN A 103 -8.74 20.17 17.76
N GLY A 104 -7.41 20.02 17.65
CA GLY A 104 -6.65 18.96 18.31
C GLY A 104 -6.14 17.85 17.39
N ALA A 105 -6.47 17.83 16.10
CA ALA A 105 -5.92 16.87 15.18
C ALA A 105 -4.40 17.04 15.02
N THR A 106 -3.70 15.94 14.85
CA THR A 106 -2.25 15.94 14.57
C THR A 106 -2.02 15.81 13.07
N MET A 107 -1.31 16.78 12.50
CA MET A 107 -0.85 16.74 11.12
C MET A 107 0.67 16.93 11.07
N ILE A 108 1.38 16.01 10.39
CA ILE A 108 2.85 16.05 10.26
C ILE A 108 3.21 16.02 8.77
N TRP A 109 4.05 16.96 8.35
CA TRP A 109 4.43 17.13 6.95
C TRP A 109 5.83 16.61 6.68
N MET A 110 5.98 15.78 5.64
CA MET A 110 7.27 15.26 5.22
C MET A 110 8.13 16.33 4.55
N ILE A 111 9.42 16.35 4.90
CA ILE A 111 10.40 17.21 4.24
C ILE A 111 11.75 16.51 4.10
N ASP A 112 12.53 16.89 3.09
CA ASP A 112 13.92 16.45 2.94
C ASP A 112 14.82 17.54 2.32
N ARG A 113 14.25 18.73 2.02
CA ARG A 113 14.95 19.86 1.40
C ARG A 113 14.56 21.21 2.01
N PRO A 114 15.44 22.22 1.90
CA PRO A 114 15.13 23.58 2.34
C PRO A 114 13.88 24.16 1.70
N GLU A 115 13.66 23.90 0.42
CA GLU A 115 12.52 24.44 -0.35
C GLU A 115 11.18 23.97 0.20
N HIS A 116 11.09 22.74 0.72
CA HIS A 116 9.89 22.24 1.40
C HIS A 116 9.61 23.01 2.70
N VAL A 117 10.68 23.33 3.43
CA VAL A 117 10.58 24.10 4.68
C VAL A 117 10.15 25.53 4.40
N ASP A 118 10.65 26.15 3.33
CA ASP A 118 10.34 27.52 2.96
C ASP A 118 8.84 27.68 2.63
N VAL A 119 8.27 26.75 1.83
CA VAL A 119 6.83 26.74 1.53
C VAL A 119 5.99 26.59 2.80
N LEU A 120 6.31 25.59 3.64
CA LEU A 120 5.57 25.36 4.88
C LEU A 120 5.67 26.56 5.84
N ASN A 121 6.81 27.23 5.90
CA ASN A 121 7.00 28.41 6.73
C ASN A 121 6.18 29.61 6.26
N GLU A 122 6.09 29.85 4.94
CA GLU A 122 5.25 30.93 4.41
C GLU A 122 3.76 30.70 4.74
N VAL A 123 3.30 29.45 4.62
CA VAL A 123 1.93 29.09 5.01
C VAL A 123 1.72 29.24 6.53
N ALA A 124 2.68 28.79 7.35
CA ALA A 124 2.64 28.89 8.79
C ALA A 124 2.54 30.36 9.27
N LYS A 125 3.33 31.25 8.67
CA LYS A 125 3.32 32.69 8.96
C LYS A 125 2.01 33.34 8.57
N ALA A 126 1.50 33.03 7.37
CA ALA A 126 0.27 33.62 6.86
C ALA A 126 -0.95 33.32 7.75
N HIS A 127 -0.92 32.20 8.50
CA HIS A 127 -2.02 31.73 9.33
C HIS A 127 -1.72 31.78 10.85
N ASP A 128 -0.55 32.27 11.24
CA ASP A 128 -0.08 32.33 12.63
C ASP A 128 -0.17 30.98 13.37
N VAL A 129 0.35 29.92 12.74
CA VAL A 129 0.35 28.55 13.27
C VAL A 129 1.74 27.95 13.32
N ASN A 130 1.90 26.89 14.13
CA ASN A 130 3.09 26.05 14.10
C ASN A 130 2.82 24.81 13.24
N ILE A 131 3.80 24.39 12.49
CA ILE A 131 3.74 23.18 11.64
C ILE A 131 4.74 22.14 12.15
N ASP A 132 4.24 20.93 12.43
CA ASP A 132 5.07 19.77 12.74
C ASP A 132 5.59 19.13 11.45
N ILE A 133 6.89 18.84 11.42
CA ILE A 133 7.53 18.23 10.26
C ILE A 133 8.24 16.92 10.59
N CYS A 134 8.28 16.04 9.58
CA CYS A 134 8.99 14.77 9.59
C CYS A 134 10.18 14.82 8.62
N LEU A 135 11.36 14.43 9.08
CA LEU A 135 12.54 14.29 8.22
C LEU A 135 12.48 12.97 7.47
N ASP A 136 12.44 12.99 6.12
CA ASP A 136 12.54 11.78 5.30
C ASP A 136 14.00 11.35 5.14
N ILE A 137 14.39 10.31 5.86
CA ILE A 137 15.75 9.78 5.85
C ILE A 137 15.88 8.71 4.76
N ASN A 138 16.75 8.93 3.81
CA ASN A 138 17.04 7.96 2.77
C ASN A 138 17.76 6.73 3.32
N MET A 139 17.07 5.59 3.30
CA MET A 139 17.58 4.29 3.80
C MET A 139 18.24 3.44 2.73
N SER A 140 18.38 3.93 1.50
CA SER A 140 19.01 3.18 0.42
C SER A 140 20.47 2.86 0.71
N MET A 141 20.94 1.73 0.19
CA MET A 141 22.34 1.31 0.23
C MET A 141 23.03 1.73 -1.05
N ALA A 142 24.01 2.64 -0.95
CA ALA A 142 24.83 3.07 -2.07
C ALA A 142 26.22 2.42 -1.99
N LEU A 143 26.57 1.67 -3.02
CA LEU A 143 27.90 1.11 -3.27
C LEU A 143 28.48 1.71 -4.54
N PRO A 144 29.80 1.67 -4.80
CA PRO A 144 30.45 2.38 -5.93
C PRO A 144 29.82 2.14 -7.31
N LYS A 145 29.23 0.94 -7.53
CA LYS A 145 28.58 0.57 -8.80
C LYS A 145 27.15 0.07 -8.64
N LEU A 146 26.59 0.14 -7.43
CA LEU A 146 25.26 -0.40 -7.13
C LEU A 146 24.51 0.54 -6.19
N TYR A 147 23.38 1.04 -6.64
CA TYR A 147 22.40 1.73 -5.79
C TYR A 147 21.22 0.79 -5.52
N PHE A 148 21.04 0.43 -4.25
CA PHE A 148 20.00 -0.51 -3.82
C PHE A 148 19.01 0.19 -2.90
N GLY A 149 17.85 0.59 -3.45
CA GLY A 149 16.83 1.39 -2.79
C GLY A 149 16.13 2.34 -3.74
N THR A 150 15.62 3.47 -3.23
CA THR A 150 14.92 4.50 -4.01
C THR A 150 15.69 5.81 -4.04
N LYS A 151 15.64 6.50 -5.18
CA LYS A 151 16.17 7.86 -5.33
C LYS A 151 15.06 8.87 -4.99
N ARG A 152 14.77 9.05 -3.69
CA ARG A 152 13.73 9.96 -3.21
C ARG A 152 14.36 11.07 -2.36
N SER A 153 14.57 10.81 -1.08
CA SER A 153 15.15 11.80 -0.17
C SER A 153 16.65 12.04 -0.41
N ALA A 154 17.08 13.29 -0.17
CA ALA A 154 18.48 13.71 -0.18
C ALA A 154 19.20 13.45 1.15
N LEU A 155 18.51 13.10 2.24
CA LEU A 155 19.07 12.97 3.59
C LEU A 155 19.67 11.58 3.82
N MET A 156 20.89 11.33 3.37
CA MET A 156 21.57 10.03 3.54
C MET A 156 22.50 9.95 4.75
N SER A 157 22.88 11.08 5.35
CA SER A 157 23.88 11.14 6.40
C SER A 157 23.53 12.17 7.47
N ILE A 158 24.20 12.07 8.64
CA ILE A 158 24.12 13.11 9.69
C ILE A 158 24.55 14.47 9.15
N LYS A 159 25.49 14.53 8.20
CA LYS A 159 25.93 15.80 7.57
C LYS A 159 24.79 16.47 6.81
N ASP A 160 24.00 15.69 6.07
CA ASP A 160 22.87 16.21 5.32
C ASP A 160 21.77 16.71 6.27
N VAL A 161 21.46 15.91 7.29
CA VAL A 161 20.51 16.29 8.35
C VAL A 161 20.95 17.59 9.04
N LYS A 162 22.24 17.72 9.43
CA LYS A 162 22.79 18.95 10.02
C LYS A 162 22.57 20.17 9.13
N LYS A 163 22.83 20.01 7.83
CA LYS A 163 22.66 21.11 6.86
C LYS A 163 21.21 21.58 6.80
N LEU A 164 20.26 20.63 6.75
CA LEU A 164 18.82 20.94 6.72
C LEU A 164 18.35 21.56 8.05
N LEU A 165 18.77 21.03 9.20
CA LEU A 165 18.44 21.58 10.51
C LEU A 165 18.95 23.01 10.70
N LYS A 166 20.12 23.36 10.13
CA LYS A 166 20.61 24.75 10.13
C LYS A 166 19.68 25.69 9.39
N HIS A 167 19.03 25.22 8.31
CA HIS A 167 18.02 25.98 7.58
C HIS A 167 16.73 26.12 8.40
N ILE A 168 16.22 25.02 8.95
CA ILE A 168 14.99 24.98 9.75
C ILE A 168 15.06 25.93 10.97
N LYS A 169 16.24 26.03 11.62
CA LYS A 169 16.43 26.92 12.79
C LYS A 169 16.14 28.42 12.51
N LYS A 170 16.03 28.82 11.25
CA LYS A 170 15.64 30.20 10.88
C LYS A 170 14.14 30.46 11.07
N TYR A 171 13.34 29.40 11.21
CA TYR A 171 11.90 29.45 11.17
C TYR A 171 11.28 28.94 12.49
N PRO A 172 10.85 29.84 13.39
CA PRO A 172 10.34 29.44 14.70
C PRO A 172 9.03 28.64 14.64
N ASN A 173 8.26 28.82 13.56
CA ASN A 173 6.96 28.17 13.37
C ASN A 173 7.10 26.73 12.84
N ILE A 174 8.30 26.29 12.48
CA ILE A 174 8.55 24.93 11.97
C ILE A 174 9.18 24.06 13.04
N LYS A 175 8.50 22.99 13.42
CA LYS A 175 8.92 22.10 14.52
C LYS A 175 9.29 20.72 13.98
N VAL A 176 10.56 20.32 14.13
CA VAL A 176 10.98 18.94 13.84
C VAL A 176 10.43 18.04 14.94
N SER A 177 9.40 17.27 14.64
CA SER A 177 8.69 16.38 15.56
C SER A 177 8.77 14.91 15.20
N ALA A 178 9.30 14.58 14.00
CA ALA A 178 9.35 13.21 13.53
C ALA A 178 10.54 12.93 12.61
N ALA A 179 10.88 11.64 12.49
CA ALA A 179 11.80 11.14 11.49
C ALA A 179 11.21 9.86 10.87
N MET A 180 11.28 9.75 9.55
CA MET A 180 10.89 8.54 8.83
C MET A 180 12.09 7.97 8.07
N GLY A 181 12.18 6.65 8.02
CA GLY A 181 13.17 5.97 7.22
C GLY A 181 12.58 4.74 6.54
N TYR A 182 12.05 4.91 5.33
CA TYR A 182 11.47 3.81 4.56
C TYR A 182 12.55 3.00 3.84
N GLU A 183 12.65 1.72 4.18
CA GLU A 183 13.62 0.77 3.62
C GLU A 183 13.00 -0.07 2.50
N VAL A 184 12.68 0.54 1.36
CA VAL A 184 12.00 -0.12 0.22
C VAL A 184 12.71 -1.38 -0.26
N GLN A 185 14.04 -1.41 -0.23
CA GLN A 185 14.85 -2.54 -0.66
C GLN A 185 14.73 -3.78 0.26
N ILE A 186 14.16 -3.60 1.45
CA ILE A 186 13.80 -4.68 2.37
C ILE A 186 12.30 -4.95 2.29
N ALA A 187 11.49 -3.90 2.38
CA ALA A 187 10.04 -3.97 2.48
C ALA A 187 9.32 -4.26 1.16
N GLY A 188 9.91 -3.94 0.02
CA GLY A 188 9.22 -3.93 -1.28
C GLY A 188 9.95 -4.65 -2.42
N LEU A 189 11.12 -5.23 -2.20
CA LEU A 189 11.81 -6.02 -3.22
C LEU A 189 11.56 -7.52 -3.01
N PRO A 190 10.99 -8.24 -3.99
CA PRO A 190 10.76 -9.66 -3.88
C PRO A 190 12.03 -10.49 -4.09
N GLU A 191 12.11 -11.64 -3.42
CA GLU A 191 13.20 -12.62 -3.57
C GLU A 191 13.02 -13.51 -4.80
N HIS A 192 11.76 -13.76 -5.22
CA HIS A 192 11.41 -14.76 -6.23
C HIS A 192 10.80 -14.13 -7.49
N LEU A 193 11.46 -13.16 -8.11
CA LEU A 193 10.96 -12.55 -9.34
C LEU A 193 10.80 -13.57 -10.47
N PRO A 194 9.67 -13.55 -11.22
CA PRO A 194 9.48 -14.39 -12.38
C PRO A 194 10.64 -14.27 -13.38
N GLY A 195 11.15 -15.40 -13.87
CA GLY A 195 12.29 -15.45 -14.79
C GLY A 195 13.65 -15.07 -14.21
N LYS A 196 13.75 -14.74 -12.91
CA LYS A 196 15.00 -14.30 -12.25
C LYS A 196 15.29 -15.03 -10.94
N THR A 197 14.78 -16.24 -10.76
CA THR A 197 14.93 -17.03 -9.51
C THR A 197 16.39 -17.32 -9.16
N VAL A 198 17.29 -17.40 -10.15
CA VAL A 198 18.74 -17.55 -9.95
C VAL A 198 19.34 -16.40 -9.12
N LEU A 199 18.71 -15.23 -9.10
CA LEU A 199 19.16 -14.08 -8.33
C LEU A 199 18.71 -14.10 -6.86
N SER A 200 17.80 -15.00 -6.47
CA SER A 200 17.22 -15.03 -5.11
C SER A 200 18.27 -15.07 -3.98
N PRO A 201 19.36 -15.87 -4.02
CA PRO A 201 20.38 -15.84 -2.97
C PRO A 201 21.11 -14.50 -2.87
N ALA A 202 21.41 -13.87 -4.01
CA ALA A 202 22.06 -12.57 -4.05
C ALA A 202 21.13 -11.47 -3.46
N ILE A 203 19.83 -11.52 -3.78
CA ILE A 203 18.83 -10.59 -3.24
C ILE A 203 18.73 -10.76 -1.71
N ARG A 204 18.66 -11.98 -1.18
CA ARG A 204 18.64 -12.24 0.27
C ARG A 204 19.90 -11.70 0.97
N LEU A 205 21.07 -11.89 0.37
CA LEU A 205 22.32 -11.35 0.90
C LEU A 205 22.33 -9.83 0.92
N LEU A 206 21.87 -9.19 -0.15
CA LEU A 206 21.75 -7.72 -0.24
C LEU A 206 20.75 -7.18 0.78
N LYS A 207 19.60 -7.82 0.99
CA LYS A 207 18.63 -7.47 2.03
C LYS A 207 19.25 -7.54 3.42
N SER A 208 19.94 -8.65 3.76
CA SER A 208 20.61 -8.81 5.06
C SER A 208 21.67 -7.75 5.32
N ARG A 209 22.49 -7.42 4.32
CA ARG A 209 23.46 -6.31 4.41
C ARG A 209 22.76 -4.97 4.57
N SER A 210 21.66 -4.76 3.82
CA SER A 210 20.87 -3.54 3.90
C SER A 210 20.23 -3.36 5.28
N GLN A 211 19.73 -4.41 5.91
CA GLN A 211 19.19 -4.37 7.27
C GLN A 211 20.22 -3.81 8.27
N LYS A 212 21.47 -4.30 8.23
CA LYS A 212 22.55 -3.79 9.10
C LYS A 212 22.83 -2.31 8.87
N GLN A 213 22.84 -1.87 7.62
CA GLN A 213 23.10 -0.47 7.26
C GLN A 213 21.94 0.45 7.65
N VAL A 214 20.69 0.01 7.41
CA VAL A 214 19.48 0.73 7.79
C VAL A 214 19.42 0.93 9.30
N SER A 215 19.60 -0.13 10.10
CA SER A 215 19.63 -0.04 11.56
C SER A 215 20.70 0.94 12.05
N LYS A 216 21.92 0.84 11.52
CA LYS A 216 23.01 1.76 11.91
C LYS A 216 22.68 3.20 11.57
N ARG A 217 22.18 3.46 10.35
CA ARG A 217 21.85 4.84 9.89
C ARG A 217 20.72 5.43 10.71
N ARG A 218 19.59 4.72 10.84
CA ARG A 218 18.41 5.17 11.60
C ARG A 218 18.81 5.51 13.04
N ARG A 219 19.44 4.56 13.74
CA ARG A 219 19.90 4.75 15.13
C ARG A 219 20.84 5.95 15.27
N SER A 220 21.82 6.10 14.37
CA SER A 220 22.78 7.20 14.43
C SER A 220 22.11 8.57 14.22
N ILE A 221 21.13 8.67 13.32
CA ILE A 221 20.42 9.93 13.05
C ILE A 221 19.46 10.25 14.20
N VAL A 222 18.71 9.28 14.71
CA VAL A 222 17.81 9.47 15.87
C VAL A 222 18.61 9.89 17.10
N ALA A 223 19.72 9.21 17.40
CA ALA A 223 20.60 9.57 18.51
C ALA A 223 21.18 10.99 18.35
N TYR A 224 21.53 11.37 17.12
CA TYR A 224 21.97 12.74 16.83
C TYR A 224 20.86 13.77 17.08
N LEU A 225 19.63 13.51 16.63
CA LEU A 225 18.48 14.41 16.84
C LEU A 225 18.20 14.59 18.35
N ASN A 226 18.16 13.49 19.10
CA ASN A 226 17.97 13.49 20.55
C ASN A 226 19.08 14.30 21.27
N LYS A 227 20.36 14.13 20.86
CA LYS A 227 21.49 14.93 21.40
C LYS A 227 21.35 16.42 21.09
N GLN A 228 20.65 16.80 20.03
CA GLN A 228 20.37 18.21 19.70
C GLN A 228 19.07 18.72 20.36
N SER A 229 18.53 17.98 21.35
CA SER A 229 17.31 18.31 22.10
C SER A 229 16.03 18.39 21.25
N TYR A 230 15.99 17.71 20.09
CA TYR A 230 14.74 17.51 19.36
C TYR A 230 13.93 16.40 20.05
N THR A 231 12.72 16.72 20.47
CA THR A 231 11.78 15.74 21.02
C THR A 231 10.96 15.15 19.90
N LEU A 232 11.34 13.94 19.43
CA LEU A 232 10.61 13.27 18.38
C LEU A 232 9.32 12.64 18.93
N LYS A 233 8.16 13.02 18.39
CA LYS A 233 6.86 12.39 18.69
C LYS A 233 6.81 10.98 18.12
N LEU A 234 7.44 10.76 16.95
CA LEU A 234 7.51 9.47 16.31
C LEU A 234 8.81 9.27 15.51
N VAL A 235 9.22 8.01 15.44
CA VAL A 235 10.22 7.50 14.48
C VAL A 235 9.57 6.38 13.69
N ASN A 236 9.30 6.66 12.42
CA ASN A 236 8.58 5.77 11.52
C ASN A 236 9.53 5.00 10.61
N GLY A 237 9.13 3.83 10.22
CA GLY A 237 9.81 3.01 9.23
C GLY A 237 8.93 1.87 8.72
N GLY A 238 9.53 1.01 7.92
CA GLY A 238 8.91 -0.22 7.49
C GLY A 238 7.92 -0.10 6.34
N GLY A 239 7.44 -1.25 6.00
CA GLY A 239 6.42 -1.54 5.01
C GLY A 239 6.01 -3.00 5.14
N SER A 240 5.06 -3.46 4.34
CA SER A 240 4.49 -4.81 4.45
C SER A 240 5.54 -5.93 4.47
N GLY A 241 6.61 -5.82 3.68
CA GLY A 241 7.64 -6.87 3.60
C GLY A 241 8.76 -6.76 4.65
N SER A 242 8.78 -5.74 5.52
CA SER A 242 9.83 -5.55 6.54
C SER A 242 9.31 -5.47 7.98
N MET A 243 8.06 -5.87 8.23
CA MET A 243 7.41 -5.72 9.55
C MET A 243 8.26 -6.26 10.70
N ASP A 244 8.69 -7.53 10.61
CA ASP A 244 9.47 -8.18 11.68
C ASP A 244 10.81 -7.47 11.93
N PHE A 245 11.51 -7.08 10.86
CA PHE A 245 12.77 -6.35 10.96
C PHE A 245 12.57 -4.98 11.59
N THR A 246 11.60 -4.20 11.10
CA THR A 246 11.44 -2.81 11.54
C THR A 246 10.89 -2.72 12.96
N SER A 247 9.91 -3.56 13.32
CA SER A 247 9.32 -3.61 14.67
C SER A 247 10.33 -4.04 15.75
N SER A 248 11.41 -4.72 15.38
CA SER A 248 12.48 -5.12 16.31
C SER A 248 13.52 -4.03 16.59
N GLN A 249 13.45 -2.89 15.89
CA GLN A 249 14.44 -1.81 16.07
C GLN A 249 14.07 -0.92 17.26
N PRO A 250 14.94 -0.78 18.29
CA PRO A 250 14.58 -0.07 19.53
C PRO A 250 14.34 1.43 19.34
N GLU A 251 14.87 2.03 18.28
CA GLU A 251 14.64 3.43 17.96
C GLU A 251 13.33 3.69 17.21
N VAL A 252 12.64 2.66 16.71
CA VAL A 252 11.38 2.78 15.97
C VAL A 252 10.20 2.80 16.94
N SER A 253 9.37 3.82 16.88
CA SER A 253 8.17 3.95 17.71
C SER A 253 6.89 3.52 16.97
N GLU A 254 6.88 3.63 15.64
CA GLU A 254 5.75 3.20 14.81
C GLU A 254 6.19 2.61 13.47
N ILE A 255 5.36 1.75 12.93
CA ILE A 255 5.56 1.14 11.61
C ILE A 255 4.39 1.49 10.69
N THR A 256 4.68 1.68 9.39
CA THR A 256 3.64 1.89 8.38
C THR A 256 3.42 0.63 7.56
N VAL A 257 2.17 0.17 7.51
CA VAL A 257 1.73 -1.00 6.74
C VAL A 257 0.54 -0.64 5.86
N GLY A 258 0.49 -1.18 4.66
CA GLY A 258 -0.63 -0.94 3.74
C GLY A 258 -0.93 -2.18 2.89
N SER A 259 -0.04 -2.55 1.99
CA SER A 259 -0.28 -3.61 0.98
C SER A 259 -0.53 -5.00 1.57
N ALA A 260 -0.10 -5.26 2.81
CA ALA A 260 -0.34 -6.54 3.48
C ALA A 260 -1.83 -6.86 3.63
N TYR A 261 -2.68 -5.85 3.79
CA TYR A 261 -4.12 -6.05 3.99
C TYR A 261 -4.81 -6.67 2.77
N TYR A 262 -4.52 -6.19 1.57
CA TYR A 262 -5.08 -6.75 0.33
C TYR A 262 -4.24 -7.90 -0.23
N LYS A 263 -2.97 -7.98 0.12
CA LYS A 263 -2.00 -8.98 -0.36
C LYS A 263 -2.07 -9.15 -1.89
N PRO A 264 -1.69 -8.12 -2.66
CA PRO A 264 -1.67 -8.17 -4.12
C PRO A 264 -0.65 -9.19 -4.65
N ALA A 265 -0.78 -9.59 -5.91
CA ALA A 265 -0.01 -10.68 -6.50
C ALA A 265 1.52 -10.49 -6.46
N TYR A 266 2.01 -9.25 -6.54
CA TYR A 266 3.43 -8.93 -6.41
C TYR A 266 4.07 -9.45 -5.11
N PHE A 267 3.27 -9.56 -4.05
CA PHE A 267 3.74 -10.05 -2.74
C PHE A 267 3.85 -11.58 -2.65
N ASP A 268 3.37 -12.32 -3.66
CA ASP A 268 3.59 -13.78 -3.72
C ASP A 268 5.08 -14.12 -3.92
N TYR A 269 5.83 -13.17 -4.45
CA TYR A 269 7.27 -13.32 -4.71
C TYR A 269 8.15 -12.93 -3.51
N MET A 270 7.56 -12.64 -2.33
CA MET A 270 8.28 -12.23 -1.11
C MET A 270 8.21 -13.31 -0.03
N ASP A 271 9.37 -13.72 0.50
CA ASP A 271 9.47 -14.69 1.59
C ASP A 271 8.65 -14.26 2.83
N SER A 272 8.65 -12.98 3.17
CA SER A 272 7.97 -12.44 4.37
C SER A 272 6.43 -12.38 4.27
N MET A 273 5.86 -12.68 3.09
CA MET A 273 4.43 -12.51 2.83
C MET A 273 3.66 -13.82 2.60
N HIS A 274 4.29 -14.97 2.83
CA HIS A 274 3.68 -16.27 2.56
C HIS A 274 2.46 -16.58 3.45
N GLU A 275 2.45 -16.10 4.69
CA GLU A 275 1.35 -16.31 5.63
C GLU A 275 0.09 -15.48 5.30
N PHE A 276 0.26 -14.38 4.53
CA PHE A 276 -0.82 -13.50 4.15
C PHE A 276 -1.69 -14.09 3.04
N GLN A 277 -2.98 -13.81 3.08
CA GLN A 277 -3.97 -14.30 2.11
C GLN A 277 -4.37 -13.20 1.12
N PRO A 278 -4.56 -13.54 -0.18
CA PRO A 278 -5.17 -12.61 -1.13
C PRO A 278 -6.56 -12.19 -0.68
N ALA A 279 -6.74 -10.92 -0.35
CA ALA A 279 -8.01 -10.42 0.16
C ALA A 279 -8.77 -9.55 -0.84
N ALA A 280 -8.13 -9.08 -1.93
CA ALA A 280 -8.80 -8.24 -2.91
C ALA A 280 -8.35 -8.53 -4.34
N GLY A 281 -9.25 -8.25 -5.28
CA GLY A 281 -9.01 -8.39 -6.69
C GLY A 281 -10.19 -7.93 -7.52
N PHE A 282 -10.31 -8.44 -8.73
CA PHE A 282 -11.39 -8.10 -9.64
C PHE A 282 -11.91 -9.34 -10.35
N VAL A 283 -13.13 -9.26 -10.88
CA VAL A 283 -13.79 -10.35 -11.62
C VAL A 283 -14.14 -9.88 -13.01
N LEU A 284 -13.96 -10.75 -14.00
CA LEU A 284 -14.22 -10.49 -15.41
C LEU A 284 -15.24 -11.51 -15.94
N PRO A 285 -16.27 -11.08 -16.70
CA PRO A 285 -17.19 -12.00 -17.33
C PRO A 285 -16.60 -12.56 -18.64
N VAL A 286 -16.79 -13.84 -18.88
CA VAL A 286 -16.54 -14.44 -20.20
C VAL A 286 -17.59 -13.93 -21.18
N THR A 287 -17.16 -13.29 -22.26
CA THR A 287 -18.05 -12.69 -23.26
C THR A 287 -17.97 -13.35 -24.62
N ARG A 288 -16.90 -14.11 -24.90
CA ARG A 288 -16.69 -14.79 -26.19
C ARG A 288 -16.00 -16.13 -26.01
N GLN A 289 -16.23 -16.99 -26.99
CA GLN A 289 -15.52 -18.25 -27.20
C GLN A 289 -15.13 -18.31 -28.68
N PRO A 290 -14.00 -17.70 -29.08
CA PRO A 290 -13.63 -17.57 -30.49
C PRO A 290 -13.29 -18.92 -31.11
N GLU A 291 -12.74 -19.86 -30.33
CA GLU A 291 -12.41 -21.21 -30.77
C GLU A 291 -12.38 -22.20 -29.60
N LYS A 292 -12.25 -23.49 -29.89
CA LYS A 292 -12.17 -24.53 -28.86
C LYS A 292 -10.94 -24.32 -27.97
N GLY A 293 -11.17 -24.21 -26.67
CA GLY A 293 -10.09 -24.05 -25.67
C GLY A 293 -9.65 -22.61 -25.48
N VAL A 294 -10.34 -21.63 -26.07
CA VAL A 294 -10.09 -20.19 -25.86
C VAL A 294 -11.37 -19.47 -25.44
N ILE A 295 -11.26 -18.66 -24.41
CA ILE A 295 -12.30 -17.71 -23.99
C ILE A 295 -11.77 -16.29 -24.07
N THR A 296 -12.68 -15.32 -24.19
CA THR A 296 -12.32 -13.89 -24.07
C THR A 296 -13.21 -13.24 -23.03
N CYS A 297 -12.56 -12.62 -22.03
CA CYS A 297 -13.23 -11.86 -20.99
C CYS A 297 -13.32 -10.37 -21.34
N HIS A 298 -14.30 -9.67 -20.78
CA HIS A 298 -14.40 -8.22 -20.88
C HIS A 298 -13.57 -7.53 -19.79
N GLY A 299 -12.64 -6.63 -20.19
CA GLY A 299 -11.75 -5.89 -19.30
C GLY A 299 -10.46 -6.66 -18.92
N GLY A 300 -9.68 -6.11 -17.98
CA GLY A 300 -8.53 -6.77 -17.35
C GLY A 300 -7.18 -6.04 -17.43
N GLY A 301 -7.03 -5.04 -18.30
CA GLY A 301 -5.77 -4.33 -18.57
C GLY A 301 -5.27 -3.43 -17.43
N PHE A 302 -5.31 -3.91 -16.18
CA PHE A 302 -4.94 -3.14 -14.99
C PHE A 302 -3.48 -3.40 -14.62
N ILE A 303 -2.54 -2.89 -15.45
CA ILE A 303 -1.11 -3.03 -15.24
C ILE A 303 -0.64 -2.07 -14.16
N ALA A 304 0.11 -2.57 -13.18
CA ALA A 304 0.59 -1.78 -12.07
C ALA A 304 1.76 -0.84 -12.43
N SER A 305 1.88 0.24 -11.67
CA SER A 305 2.93 1.26 -11.80
C SER A 305 4.35 0.70 -11.63
N GLY A 306 5.32 1.37 -12.24
CA GLY A 306 6.74 1.05 -12.25
C GLY A 306 7.19 0.54 -13.62
N ALA A 307 8.44 0.07 -13.72
CA ALA A 307 8.95 -0.53 -14.95
C ALA A 307 8.09 -1.73 -15.33
N THR A 308 7.62 -1.76 -16.57
CA THR A 308 6.72 -2.83 -17.07
C THR A 308 7.42 -4.18 -17.09
N GLY A 309 6.73 -5.21 -16.63
CA GLY A 309 7.21 -6.58 -16.59
C GLY A 309 6.10 -7.52 -16.13
N ALA A 310 6.29 -8.82 -16.25
CA ALA A 310 5.31 -9.83 -15.86
C ALA A 310 4.88 -9.73 -14.38
N ASP A 311 5.78 -9.24 -13.52
CA ASP A 311 5.52 -8.99 -12.10
C ASP A 311 4.60 -7.78 -11.83
N LYS A 312 4.25 -7.01 -12.84
CA LYS A 312 3.34 -5.84 -12.76
C LYS A 312 1.97 -6.12 -13.40
N ALA A 313 1.83 -7.24 -14.09
CA ALA A 313 0.54 -7.66 -14.63
C ALA A 313 -0.34 -8.25 -13.52
N PRO A 314 -1.68 -8.14 -13.64
CA PRO A 314 -2.59 -8.94 -12.83
C PRO A 314 -2.35 -10.44 -13.04
N VAL A 315 -2.91 -11.26 -12.16
CA VAL A 315 -2.84 -12.72 -12.29
C VAL A 315 -4.23 -13.33 -12.22
N ILE A 316 -4.46 -14.41 -12.98
CA ILE A 316 -5.68 -15.20 -12.88
C ILE A 316 -5.66 -15.91 -11.52
N HIS A 317 -6.72 -15.77 -10.75
CA HIS A 317 -6.87 -16.38 -9.45
C HIS A 317 -7.74 -17.63 -9.48
N TYR A 318 -8.85 -17.56 -10.20
CA TYR A 318 -9.77 -18.69 -10.40
C TYR A 318 -10.56 -18.48 -11.71
N PRO A 319 -10.77 -19.56 -12.50
CA PRO A 319 -10.27 -20.94 -12.35
C PRO A 319 -8.75 -21.07 -12.58
N LYS A 320 -8.12 -22.06 -11.94
CA LYS A 320 -6.66 -22.26 -11.98
C LYS A 320 -6.11 -22.81 -13.31
N HIS A 321 -6.97 -23.41 -14.12
CA HIS A 321 -6.59 -23.98 -15.42
C HIS A 321 -6.58 -22.99 -16.58
N LEU A 322 -6.79 -21.71 -16.29
CA LEU A 322 -6.68 -20.64 -17.28
C LEU A 322 -5.27 -20.06 -17.34
N SER A 323 -4.85 -19.69 -18.54
CA SER A 323 -3.62 -18.93 -18.78
C SER A 323 -3.84 -17.83 -19.81
N LEU A 324 -3.08 -16.75 -19.70
CA LEU A 324 -3.08 -15.69 -20.71
C LEU A 324 -2.43 -16.20 -22.00
N LEU A 325 -2.84 -15.69 -23.15
CA LEU A 325 -2.12 -15.87 -24.40
C LEU A 325 -0.82 -15.04 -24.35
N ASN A 326 0.31 -15.63 -24.78
CA ASN A 326 1.63 -15.05 -24.60
C ASN A 326 1.79 -13.67 -25.25
N ASP A 327 1.19 -13.47 -26.42
CA ASP A 327 1.37 -12.27 -27.22
C ASP A 327 0.33 -11.17 -26.91
N GLU A 328 -0.72 -11.50 -26.12
CA GLU A 328 -1.81 -10.56 -25.84
C GLU A 328 -1.87 -10.11 -24.38
N GLY A 329 -1.65 -11.02 -23.41
CA GLY A 329 -1.69 -10.69 -21.99
C GLY A 329 -3.07 -10.23 -21.53
N PHE A 330 -3.11 -9.33 -20.53
CA PHE A 330 -4.33 -8.63 -20.11
C PHE A 330 -4.55 -7.42 -21.00
N GLY A 331 -5.63 -7.43 -21.79
CA GLY A 331 -6.03 -6.31 -22.63
C GLY A 331 -6.91 -5.30 -21.89
N GLU A 332 -6.93 -4.06 -22.35
CA GLU A 332 -7.71 -2.99 -21.73
C GLU A 332 -9.21 -3.31 -21.66
N VAL A 333 -9.79 -3.73 -22.77
CA VAL A 333 -11.22 -3.99 -22.92
C VAL A 333 -11.53 -5.48 -23.08
N GLN A 334 -10.64 -6.26 -23.68
CA GLN A 334 -10.82 -7.69 -23.92
C GLN A 334 -9.53 -8.45 -23.56
N THR A 335 -9.69 -9.53 -22.80
CA THR A 335 -8.58 -10.39 -22.37
C THR A 335 -8.84 -11.82 -22.84
N PRO A 336 -8.15 -12.30 -23.88
CA PRO A 336 -8.23 -13.68 -24.31
C PRO A 336 -7.40 -14.59 -23.39
N MET A 337 -7.92 -15.79 -23.11
CA MET A 337 -7.32 -16.77 -22.22
C MET A 337 -7.45 -18.17 -22.79
N ALA A 338 -6.39 -18.95 -22.68
CA ALA A 338 -6.42 -20.36 -23.02
C ALA A 338 -6.92 -21.21 -21.84
N ILE A 339 -7.76 -22.20 -22.15
CA ILE A 339 -8.22 -23.20 -21.18
C ILE A 339 -7.25 -24.38 -21.23
N GLY A 340 -6.51 -24.59 -20.13
CA GLY A 340 -5.63 -25.74 -19.97
C GLY A 340 -6.37 -26.98 -19.51
N LYS A 341 -5.69 -28.13 -19.61
CA LYS A 341 -6.20 -29.41 -19.07
C LYS A 341 -6.14 -29.41 -17.54
N THR A 342 -7.12 -30.03 -16.89
CA THR A 342 -7.12 -30.24 -15.42
C THR A 342 -6.76 -31.69 -15.11
N GLY A 343 -5.58 -31.90 -14.50
CA GLY A 343 -5.15 -33.21 -14.02
C GLY A 343 -4.98 -34.27 -15.11
N ASN A 344 -5.34 -35.53 -14.79
CA ASN A 344 -5.23 -36.69 -15.70
C ASN A 344 -6.43 -36.85 -16.62
N ASP A 345 -7.46 -36.00 -16.52
CA ASP A 345 -8.62 -36.07 -17.40
C ASP A 345 -8.33 -35.32 -18.69
N ASP A 346 -8.54 -36.01 -19.81
CA ASP A 346 -8.40 -35.46 -21.18
C ASP A 346 -9.49 -34.41 -21.53
N GLU A 347 -10.49 -34.23 -20.68
CA GLU A 347 -11.53 -33.21 -20.87
C GLU A 347 -11.08 -31.84 -20.34
N MET A 348 -11.09 -30.86 -21.24
CA MET A 348 -10.94 -29.46 -20.87
C MET A 348 -12.19 -28.99 -20.10
N PRO A 349 -12.05 -28.34 -18.95
CA PRO A 349 -13.18 -27.75 -18.26
C PRO A 349 -13.94 -26.80 -19.19
N ARG A 350 -15.27 -26.88 -19.17
CA ARG A 350 -16.08 -25.98 -19.96
C ARG A 350 -16.30 -24.68 -19.20
N LEU A 351 -15.99 -23.58 -19.85
CA LEU A 351 -16.39 -22.24 -19.43
C LEU A 351 -17.31 -21.68 -20.49
N ASN A 352 -18.48 -21.23 -20.08
CA ASN A 352 -19.50 -20.70 -20.95
C ASN A 352 -19.49 -19.17 -20.97
N ILE A 353 -20.13 -18.58 -21.98
CA ILE A 353 -20.41 -17.13 -21.98
C ILE A 353 -21.27 -16.82 -20.75
N GLY A 354 -20.85 -15.82 -19.96
CA GLY A 354 -21.46 -15.45 -18.70
C GLY A 354 -20.74 -16.00 -17.45
N ASP A 355 -19.86 -17.01 -17.61
CA ASP A 355 -19.03 -17.48 -16.50
C ASP A 355 -18.03 -16.41 -16.07
N MET A 356 -17.54 -16.52 -14.82
CA MET A 356 -16.69 -15.51 -14.19
C MET A 356 -15.25 -15.97 -14.04
N VAL A 357 -14.31 -15.08 -14.39
CA VAL A 357 -12.88 -15.27 -14.14
C VAL A 357 -12.43 -14.28 -13.06
N TRP A 358 -11.95 -14.82 -11.96
CA TRP A 358 -11.48 -14.06 -10.80
C TRP A 358 -9.99 -13.79 -10.92
N CYS A 359 -9.61 -12.54 -10.79
CA CYS A 359 -8.24 -12.07 -10.96
C CYS A 359 -7.76 -11.32 -9.72
N ARG A 360 -6.44 -11.28 -9.53
CA ARG A 360 -5.79 -10.45 -8.51
C ARG A 360 -5.01 -9.33 -9.17
N HIS A 361 -5.10 -8.13 -8.62
CA HIS A 361 -4.26 -7.02 -9.03
C HIS A 361 -2.80 -7.22 -8.63
N ALA A 362 -1.86 -6.61 -9.34
CA ALA A 362 -0.43 -6.80 -9.09
C ALA A 362 0.07 -6.04 -7.87
N LYS A 363 -0.32 -4.76 -7.71
CA LYS A 363 0.06 -3.88 -6.61
C LYS A 363 -1.15 -3.29 -5.92
N ALA A 364 -1.02 -3.00 -4.62
CA ALA A 364 -2.09 -2.42 -3.83
C ALA A 364 -2.38 -0.96 -4.21
N GLY A 365 -3.63 -0.56 -4.01
CA GLY A 365 -4.14 0.78 -4.25
C GLY A 365 -4.62 1.02 -5.68
N GLU A 366 -3.95 0.49 -6.67
CA GLU A 366 -4.33 0.69 -8.08
C GLU A 366 -5.65 0.01 -8.44
N LEU A 367 -6.04 -1.06 -7.75
CA LEU A 367 -7.38 -1.66 -7.88
C LEU A 367 -8.49 -0.62 -7.68
N CYS A 368 -8.38 0.17 -6.62
CA CYS A 368 -9.38 1.17 -6.25
C CYS A 368 -9.39 2.42 -7.14
N GLU A 369 -8.43 2.55 -8.07
CA GLU A 369 -8.47 3.55 -9.14
C GLU A 369 -9.32 3.11 -10.34
N HIS A 370 -9.62 1.82 -10.45
CA HIS A 370 -10.39 1.27 -11.56
C HIS A 370 -11.86 0.99 -11.22
N PHE A 371 -12.18 0.84 -9.93
CA PHE A 371 -13.51 0.44 -9.48
C PHE A 371 -14.05 1.40 -8.41
N ASN A 372 -15.33 1.73 -8.52
CA ASN A 372 -16.00 2.67 -7.61
C ASN A 372 -16.31 2.05 -6.24
N GLU A 373 -16.36 0.72 -6.15
CA GLU A 373 -16.69 -0.01 -4.93
C GLU A 373 -16.01 -1.38 -4.90
N LEU A 374 -15.83 -1.91 -3.70
CA LEU A 374 -15.39 -3.26 -3.41
C LEU A 374 -16.61 -4.06 -2.94
N ILE A 375 -16.96 -5.13 -3.65
CA ILE A 375 -18.05 -6.03 -3.27
C ILE A 375 -17.50 -7.00 -2.23
N CYS A 376 -18.07 -6.98 -1.02
CA CYS A 376 -17.59 -7.74 0.12
C CYS A 376 -18.18 -9.15 0.15
N TYR A 377 -17.34 -10.15 0.42
CA TYR A 377 -17.71 -11.55 0.55
C TYR A 377 -17.20 -12.14 1.87
N ARG A 378 -17.95 -13.09 2.48
CA ARG A 378 -17.53 -13.91 3.60
C ARG A 378 -17.86 -15.38 3.34
N GLN A 379 -16.95 -16.29 3.76
CA GLN A 379 -17.20 -17.75 3.67
C GLN A 379 -18.06 -18.28 4.82
N SER A 380 -17.92 -17.73 6.01
CA SER A 380 -18.61 -18.16 7.23
C SER A 380 -20.07 -17.71 7.31
N GLY A 381 -20.48 -16.83 6.44
CA GLY A 381 -21.88 -16.57 6.15
C GLY A 381 -22.16 -17.14 4.78
N GLN A 382 -22.86 -18.29 4.71
CA GLN A 382 -23.82 -18.34 3.63
C GLN A 382 -24.45 -16.96 3.58
N PRO A 383 -24.69 -16.36 2.38
CA PRO A 383 -25.72 -15.37 2.33
C PRO A 383 -26.85 -16.04 3.10
N THR A 384 -27.27 -15.47 4.22
CA THR A 384 -28.52 -15.81 4.84
C THR A 384 -29.58 -15.44 3.81
N VAL A 385 -29.63 -16.23 2.76
CA VAL A 385 -30.79 -16.36 1.91
C VAL A 385 -31.77 -17.16 2.72
N ALA A 386 -32.34 -16.54 3.77
CA ALA A 386 -33.69 -16.76 4.06
C ALA A 386 -34.41 -16.44 2.74
N ALA A 387 -34.85 -17.49 2.06
CA ALA A 387 -35.67 -17.37 0.86
C ALA A 387 -36.65 -16.21 1.09
N ASN A 388 -36.59 -15.17 0.22
CA ASN A 388 -37.44 -13.98 0.15
C ASN A 388 -36.99 -12.65 0.76
N LYS A 389 -35.72 -12.46 1.22
CA LYS A 389 -35.16 -11.12 1.37
C LYS A 389 -33.80 -11.08 0.70
N VAL A 390 -33.68 -10.29 -0.35
CA VAL A 390 -32.39 -9.87 -0.93
C VAL A 390 -31.73 -8.99 0.13
N GLU A 391 -30.91 -9.59 1.00
CA GLU A 391 -30.00 -8.79 1.82
C GLU A 391 -29.09 -8.04 0.86
N LYS A 392 -29.06 -6.73 0.99
CA LYS A 392 -28.22 -5.86 0.17
C LYS A 392 -26.77 -6.29 0.41
N GLN A 393 -26.12 -6.81 -0.62
CA GLN A 393 -24.71 -7.23 -0.52
C GLN A 393 -23.88 -6.04 -0.02
N GLN A 394 -23.07 -6.27 1.02
CA GLN A 394 -22.23 -5.22 1.59
C GLN A 394 -21.20 -4.77 0.55
N THR A 395 -21.11 -3.47 0.32
CA THR A 395 -20.08 -2.84 -0.50
C THR A 395 -19.33 -1.80 0.31
N MET A 396 -18.05 -1.60 -0.01
CA MET A 396 -17.22 -0.54 0.54
C MET A 396 -16.79 0.39 -0.59
N ILE A 397 -17.10 1.67 -0.45
CA ILE A 397 -16.86 2.66 -1.51
C ILE A 397 -15.37 3.01 -1.55
N THR A 398 -14.82 3.09 -2.77
CA THR A 398 -13.44 3.54 -3.01
C THR A 398 -13.36 5.05 -3.13
N TYR A 399 -12.16 5.63 -3.06
CA TYR A 399 -11.95 7.07 -3.34
C TYR A 399 -12.51 7.46 -4.70
N ARG A 400 -12.31 6.61 -5.72
CA ARG A 400 -12.90 6.83 -7.04
C ARG A 400 -14.43 6.85 -7.00
N GLY A 401 -15.06 5.98 -6.22
CA GLY A 401 -16.51 5.92 -6.04
C GLY A 401 -17.09 7.18 -5.40
N GLU A 402 -16.30 7.86 -4.60
CA GLU A 402 -16.64 9.16 -4.00
C GLU A 402 -16.22 10.35 -4.86
N GLY A 403 -15.78 10.11 -6.11
CA GLY A 403 -15.32 11.15 -7.02
C GLY A 403 -13.99 11.78 -6.63
N LYS A 404 -13.17 11.08 -5.82
CA LYS A 404 -11.87 11.57 -5.35
C LYS A 404 -10.72 10.98 -6.18
N CYS A 405 -9.77 11.85 -6.53
CA CYS A 405 -8.52 11.52 -7.20
C CYS A 405 -7.44 12.45 -6.65
N PHE A 406 -6.44 11.86 -5.98
CA PHE A 406 -5.38 12.59 -5.28
C PHE A 406 -4.02 12.38 -6.00
N HIS A 407 -3.84 13.00 -7.18
CA HIS A 407 -2.63 12.88 -8.02
C HIS A 407 -2.10 14.24 -8.44
#